data_7d5d7b3fac1ab67a35c4ef7ecb9a9b16
#
_entry.id   7d5d7b3fac1ab67a35c4ef7ecb9a9b16
#
_cell.length_a   1.000
_cell.length_b   1.000
_cell.length_c   1.000
_cell.angle_alpha   90.00
_cell.angle_beta   90.00
_cell.angle_gamma   90.00
#
_symmetry.space_group_name_H-M   'P 1'
#
loop_
_entity.id
_entity.type
_entity.pdbx_description
1 polymer ?
#
loop_
_entity_poly.entity_id
_entity_poly.type
_entity_poly.pdbx_seq_one_letter_code
_entity_poly.pdbx_strand_id
1 'polypeptide(L)'
;MPFSAKILGALTGALLLASPAMANALLTKQVPEMVAAHQVAPMGSPDANARMTLQIVLPMRHPAELSEFARAVSDPASPLFRHYLSVAEFAKRFGPTPHDYDAAAKFFDGAGLKVTGRAANRYLLQVEGRVADIERTLHVKMNLYRHPTEDRTFIAPDREPTLDLRVPVLQIAGLDNFDLPHPKYVEPSGNGEGSRKHAWQGSGPGGYYIGSDFRAAYYGNGPLTGAGQSVGLFEFIGYNDADVALYFSTVGQTNNVPLNDVSTDGTKTHCNNCNDGEQVLDIEYSASMAPGLSQIQVYVGSTAVAILNRMASDNTSKQLSVSWGWRKNFKVEDPIYQEMIAQGQTLLIASGDYSSLKASGPWPEEDANLIGVGGTDLLTNGPGGSYVSESGWNSSAGGPSLDKQIKIEPYQLPFITRKTGGSTKLRNVPDVSSNANYNMFICYKHKCNGGWGGTSFSAPMWAGFVAMTNEQAANEEKPVVGFFNPQLYGLMRNDMSILHDPVRHKSGKFRTIKGFDLVTGLGSLNGLTLIDTLLGD
;
A
#
# COMPACT_ATOMS: atom_id res chain seq x y z
N MET A 1 16.29 9.82 -93.90
CA MET A 1 15.16 10.56 -93.33
C MET A 1 15.01 10.11 -91.89
N PRO A 2 15.37 10.89 -90.89
CA PRO A 2 15.14 10.54 -89.51
C PRO A 2 13.95 11.31 -88.90
N PHE A 3 13.11 10.60 -88.19
CA PHE A 3 11.99 11.10 -87.41
C PHE A 3 12.46 11.66 -86.05
N SER A 4 12.11 12.90 -85.79
CA SER A 4 12.30 13.53 -84.49
C SER A 4 11.14 13.14 -83.54
N ALA A 5 11.44 12.56 -82.36
CA ALA A 5 10.49 12.37 -81.28
C ALA A 5 10.66 13.48 -80.23
N LYS A 6 9.55 14.21 -80.00
CA LYS A 6 9.44 15.22 -78.90
C LYS A 6 9.13 14.52 -77.62
N ILE A 7 9.99 14.67 -76.60
CA ILE A 7 9.75 14.24 -75.23
C ILE A 7 8.93 15.29 -74.50
N LEU A 8 7.73 14.91 -74.06
CA LEU A 8 6.84 15.71 -73.20
C LEU A 8 7.17 15.36 -71.76
N GLY A 9 7.77 16.25 -71.00
CA GLY A 9 8.05 16.08 -69.60
C GLY A 9 6.77 16.29 -68.75
N ALA A 10 6.30 15.28 -68.08
CA ALA A 10 5.26 15.36 -67.08
C ALA A 10 5.89 15.63 -65.71
N LEU A 11 5.64 16.80 -65.11
CA LEU A 11 5.92 17.08 -63.70
C LEU A 11 4.86 16.37 -62.86
N THR A 12 5.23 15.28 -62.20
CA THR A 12 4.43 14.67 -61.12
C THR A 12 4.77 15.39 -59.82
N GLY A 13 3.90 16.29 -59.37
CA GLY A 13 3.92 16.86 -58.04
C GLY A 13 3.57 15.76 -57.01
N ALA A 14 4.53 15.36 -56.21
CA ALA A 14 4.28 14.49 -55.07
C ALA A 14 3.55 15.27 -53.97
N LEU A 15 2.25 15.07 -53.83
CA LEU A 15 1.50 15.48 -52.62
C LEU A 15 2.00 14.62 -51.45
N LEU A 16 2.80 15.22 -50.57
CA LEU A 16 3.09 14.64 -49.25
C LEU A 16 1.79 14.71 -48.44
N LEU A 17 1.04 13.63 -48.46
CA LEU A 17 -0.02 13.38 -47.48
C LEU A 17 0.66 13.20 -46.13
N ALA A 18 0.61 14.25 -45.30
CA ALA A 18 0.94 14.11 -43.88
C ALA A 18 -0.03 13.08 -43.28
N SER A 19 0.47 11.88 -42.97
CA SER A 19 -0.29 10.88 -42.22
C SER A 19 -0.70 11.54 -40.91
N PRO A 20 -1.98 11.49 -40.53
CA PRO A 20 -2.39 11.95 -39.21
C PRO A 20 -1.57 11.17 -38.15
N ALA A 21 -0.96 11.90 -37.22
CA ALA A 21 -0.30 11.28 -36.08
C ALA A 21 -1.35 10.41 -35.39
N MET A 22 -1.14 9.09 -35.36
CA MET A 22 -2.05 8.18 -34.68
C MET A 22 -1.98 8.48 -33.20
N ALA A 23 -3.09 8.94 -32.62
CA ALA A 23 -3.24 9.08 -31.18
C ALA A 23 -2.98 7.71 -30.54
N ASN A 24 -2.09 7.67 -29.53
CA ASN A 24 -1.78 6.43 -28.82
C ASN A 24 -2.92 6.15 -27.83
N ALA A 25 -3.65 5.06 -28.02
CA ALA A 25 -4.61 4.58 -27.04
C ALA A 25 -3.88 4.12 -25.77
N LEU A 26 -4.41 4.47 -24.60
CA LEU A 26 -3.90 3.97 -23.35
C LEU A 26 -4.14 2.47 -23.24
N LEU A 27 -3.12 1.73 -22.79
CA LEU A 27 -3.16 0.27 -22.71
C LEU A 27 -3.88 -0.25 -21.46
N THR A 28 -4.22 0.63 -20.53
CA THR A 28 -4.89 0.29 -19.27
C THR A 28 -6.36 0.71 -19.31
N LYS A 29 -7.20 -0.02 -18.62
CA LYS A 29 -8.62 0.31 -18.46
C LYS A 29 -8.75 1.56 -17.58
N GLN A 30 -9.13 2.68 -18.18
CA GLN A 30 -9.33 3.97 -17.51
C GLN A 30 -10.81 4.27 -17.27
N VAL A 31 -11.69 3.49 -17.87
CA VAL A 31 -13.15 3.65 -17.76
C VAL A 31 -13.68 2.54 -16.87
N PRO A 32 -14.47 2.85 -15.81
CA PRO A 32 -15.15 1.84 -15.02
C PRO A 32 -15.97 0.88 -15.91
N GLU A 33 -15.90 -0.42 -15.63
CA GLU A 33 -16.47 -1.46 -16.49
C GLU A 33 -17.95 -1.22 -16.82
N MET A 34 -18.74 -0.76 -15.86
CA MET A 34 -20.16 -0.48 -16.04
C MET A 34 -20.43 0.74 -16.94
N VAL A 35 -19.51 1.71 -16.98
CA VAL A 35 -19.59 2.83 -17.93
C VAL A 35 -19.23 2.33 -19.32
N ALA A 36 -18.14 1.57 -19.45
CA ALA A 36 -17.70 0.99 -20.71
C ALA A 36 -18.74 0.02 -21.30
N ALA A 37 -19.43 -0.74 -20.44
CA ALA A 37 -20.51 -1.66 -20.82
C ALA A 37 -21.88 -0.99 -20.96
N HIS A 38 -21.97 0.33 -20.84
CA HIS A 38 -23.24 1.12 -20.91
C HIS A 38 -24.32 0.66 -19.91
N GLN A 39 -23.92 0.14 -18.75
CA GLN A 39 -24.83 -0.32 -17.69
C GLN A 39 -25.34 0.84 -16.83
N VAL A 40 -24.69 1.99 -16.88
CA VAL A 40 -25.10 3.23 -16.22
C VAL A 40 -25.19 4.35 -17.23
N ALA A 41 -26.24 5.17 -17.13
CA ALA A 41 -26.43 6.34 -17.99
C ALA A 41 -25.82 7.59 -17.36
N PRO A 42 -25.25 8.51 -18.16
CA PRO A 42 -24.78 9.80 -17.65
C PRO A 42 -25.96 10.64 -17.14
N MET A 43 -25.80 11.26 -15.98
CA MET A 43 -26.78 12.16 -15.36
C MET A 43 -26.51 13.63 -15.71
N GLY A 44 -25.35 13.95 -16.20
CA GLY A 44 -24.87 15.28 -16.53
C GLY A 44 -23.36 15.32 -16.67
N SER A 45 -22.80 16.51 -16.80
CA SER A 45 -21.36 16.74 -16.87
C SER A 45 -20.90 17.53 -15.62
N PRO A 46 -19.67 17.34 -15.14
CA PRO A 46 -19.09 18.22 -14.14
C PRO A 46 -18.95 19.65 -14.68
N ASP A 47 -18.72 20.60 -13.79
CA ASP A 47 -18.41 21.97 -14.20
C ASP A 47 -17.13 21.97 -15.05
N ALA A 48 -17.22 22.51 -16.28
CA ALA A 48 -16.10 22.57 -17.21
C ALA A 48 -14.88 23.36 -16.67
N ASN A 49 -15.09 24.26 -15.70
CA ASN A 49 -14.03 25.01 -15.03
C ASN A 49 -13.54 24.36 -13.74
N ALA A 50 -14.19 23.31 -13.27
CA ALA A 50 -13.70 22.56 -12.10
C ALA A 50 -12.28 22.05 -12.39
N ARG A 51 -11.42 22.10 -11.36
CA ARG A 51 -10.02 21.64 -11.48
C ARG A 51 -9.92 20.19 -11.02
N MET A 52 -9.12 19.44 -11.74
CA MET A 52 -8.77 18.06 -11.38
C MET A 52 -7.26 17.90 -11.40
N THR A 53 -6.74 17.17 -10.44
CA THR A 53 -5.35 16.71 -10.39
C THR A 53 -5.28 15.31 -10.97
N LEU A 54 -4.39 15.09 -11.92
CA LEU A 54 -4.19 13.80 -12.58
C LEU A 54 -2.75 13.31 -12.35
N GLN A 55 -2.60 12.00 -12.27
CA GLN A 55 -1.31 11.33 -12.15
C GLN A 55 -1.02 10.60 -13.47
N ILE A 56 -0.03 11.09 -14.19
CA ILE A 56 0.42 10.51 -15.47
C ILE A 56 1.53 9.49 -15.15
N VAL A 57 1.26 8.23 -15.38
CA VAL A 57 2.19 7.14 -15.09
C VAL A 57 2.92 6.73 -16.37
N LEU A 58 4.25 6.82 -16.37
CA LEU A 58 5.10 6.41 -17.48
C LEU A 58 5.70 5.02 -17.20
N PRO A 59 5.96 4.18 -18.21
CA PRO A 59 6.49 2.84 -17.98
C PRO A 59 7.93 2.86 -17.46
N MET A 60 8.22 2.00 -16.47
CA MET A 60 9.60 1.69 -16.09
C MET A 60 10.34 1.03 -17.25
N ARG A 61 11.65 1.29 -17.33
CA ARG A 61 12.54 0.60 -18.27
C ARG A 61 12.99 -0.74 -17.70
N HIS A 62 13.25 -1.70 -18.55
CA HIS A 62 13.81 -3.00 -18.16
C HIS A 62 13.01 -3.75 -17.06
N PRO A 63 11.69 -3.92 -17.19
CA PRO A 63 10.85 -4.48 -16.11
C PRO A 63 11.27 -5.91 -15.69
N ALA A 64 11.76 -6.74 -16.59
CA ALA A 64 12.27 -8.07 -16.25
C ALA A 64 13.51 -7.98 -15.36
N GLU A 65 14.46 -7.09 -15.69
CA GLU A 65 15.66 -6.85 -14.90
C GLU A 65 15.32 -6.27 -13.51
N LEU A 66 14.31 -5.39 -13.42
CA LEU A 66 13.82 -4.87 -12.16
C LEU A 66 13.29 -6.00 -11.25
N SER A 67 12.47 -6.88 -11.80
CA SER A 67 11.95 -8.04 -11.05
C SER A 67 13.07 -8.99 -10.60
N GLU A 68 14.06 -9.25 -11.43
CA GLU A 68 15.22 -10.06 -11.07
C GLU A 68 16.05 -9.39 -9.98
N PHE A 69 16.27 -8.08 -10.08
CA PHE A 69 17.01 -7.33 -9.08
C PHE A 69 16.30 -7.31 -7.73
N ALA A 70 14.98 -7.05 -7.71
CA ALA A 70 14.17 -7.08 -6.49
C ALA A 70 14.23 -8.45 -5.80
N ARG A 71 14.17 -9.55 -6.55
CA ARG A 71 14.37 -10.90 -6.00
C ARG A 71 15.79 -11.08 -5.45
N ALA A 72 16.81 -10.68 -6.20
CA ALA A 72 18.19 -10.88 -5.82
C ALA A 72 18.59 -10.15 -4.53
N VAL A 73 18.09 -8.93 -4.31
CA VAL A 73 18.38 -8.18 -3.07
C VAL A 73 17.63 -8.71 -1.85
N SER A 74 16.61 -9.54 -2.06
CA SER A 74 15.78 -10.14 -1.01
C SER A 74 16.12 -11.60 -0.72
N ASP A 75 16.90 -12.26 -1.57
CA ASP A 75 17.26 -13.67 -1.43
C ASP A 75 18.58 -13.82 -0.63
N PRO A 76 18.55 -14.44 0.57
CA PRO A 76 19.76 -14.67 1.37
C PRO A 76 20.86 -15.46 0.66
N ALA A 77 20.53 -16.26 -0.35
CA ALA A 77 21.50 -17.02 -1.14
C ALA A 77 22.15 -16.19 -2.27
N SER A 78 21.65 -15.00 -2.53
CA SER A 78 22.14 -14.13 -3.60
C SER A 78 23.38 -13.33 -3.16
N PRO A 79 24.39 -13.16 -4.04
CA PRO A 79 25.50 -12.23 -3.77
C PRO A 79 25.07 -10.77 -3.70
N LEU A 80 23.84 -10.44 -4.14
CA LEU A 80 23.25 -9.11 -4.06
C LEU A 80 22.33 -8.94 -2.84
N PHE A 81 22.26 -9.92 -1.93
CA PHE A 81 21.42 -9.83 -0.75
C PHE A 81 21.67 -8.54 0.03
N ARG A 82 20.63 -7.75 0.24
CA ARG A 82 20.65 -6.43 0.91
C ARG A 82 21.60 -5.38 0.29
N HIS A 83 21.96 -5.53 -0.98
CA HIS A 83 22.67 -4.49 -1.73
C HIS A 83 21.69 -3.57 -2.45
N TYR A 84 21.17 -2.60 -1.72
CA TYR A 84 20.10 -1.72 -2.17
C TYR A 84 20.59 -0.55 -3.01
N LEU A 85 19.70 -0.05 -3.88
CA LEU A 85 19.92 1.14 -4.69
C LEU A 85 19.46 2.40 -3.95
N SER A 86 20.11 3.51 -4.20
CA SER A 86 19.57 4.83 -3.92
C SER A 86 18.47 5.18 -4.95
N VAL A 87 17.64 6.17 -4.63
CA VAL A 87 16.61 6.69 -5.56
C VAL A 87 17.23 7.14 -6.88
N ALA A 88 18.40 7.79 -6.84
CA ALA A 88 19.10 8.25 -8.04
C ALA A 88 19.59 7.09 -8.91
N GLU A 89 20.16 6.04 -8.31
CA GLU A 89 20.59 4.83 -9.01
C GLU A 89 19.40 4.08 -9.61
N PHE A 90 18.31 3.93 -8.85
CA PHE A 90 17.07 3.36 -9.33
C PHE A 90 16.53 4.13 -10.54
N ALA A 91 16.37 5.44 -10.42
CA ALA A 91 15.90 6.30 -11.50
C ALA A 91 16.79 6.22 -12.74
N LYS A 92 18.12 6.14 -12.57
CA LYS A 92 19.08 6.00 -13.67
C LYS A 92 18.92 4.65 -14.38
N ARG A 93 18.71 3.57 -13.64
CA ARG A 93 18.66 2.20 -14.18
C ARG A 93 17.28 1.86 -14.75
N PHE A 94 16.23 2.13 -14.01
CA PHE A 94 14.88 1.65 -14.28
C PHE A 94 13.85 2.74 -14.59
N GLY A 95 14.04 3.97 -14.11
CA GLY A 95 13.10 5.06 -14.38
C GLY A 95 13.02 5.45 -15.85
N PRO A 96 11.92 6.02 -16.33
CA PRO A 96 11.81 6.62 -17.66
C PRO A 96 13.00 7.53 -17.99
N THR A 97 13.34 7.67 -19.27
CA THR A 97 14.45 8.56 -19.64
C THR A 97 14.11 10.02 -19.29
N PRO A 98 15.11 10.87 -18.95
CA PRO A 98 14.85 12.30 -18.79
C PRO A 98 14.17 12.93 -20.02
N HIS A 99 14.59 12.51 -21.21
CA HIS A 99 14.01 12.97 -22.48
C HIS A 99 12.51 12.69 -22.58
N ASP A 100 12.08 11.44 -22.29
CA ASP A 100 10.67 11.07 -22.39
C ASP A 100 9.84 11.74 -21.29
N TYR A 101 10.40 11.83 -20.08
CA TYR A 101 9.74 12.50 -18.96
C TYR A 101 9.52 14.00 -19.23
N ASP A 102 10.54 14.68 -19.78
CA ASP A 102 10.44 16.09 -20.15
C ASP A 102 9.52 16.30 -21.36
N ALA A 103 9.50 15.37 -22.31
CA ALA A 103 8.57 15.42 -23.45
C ALA A 103 7.11 15.29 -22.99
N ALA A 104 6.83 14.37 -22.04
CA ALA A 104 5.51 14.24 -21.43
C ALA A 104 5.12 15.53 -20.68
N ALA A 105 6.02 16.07 -19.86
CA ALA A 105 5.77 17.30 -19.11
C ALA A 105 5.46 18.48 -20.04
N LYS A 106 6.22 18.67 -21.11
CA LYS A 106 5.97 19.73 -22.11
C LYS A 106 4.63 19.55 -22.84
N PHE A 107 4.26 18.31 -23.15
CA PHE A 107 2.99 18.02 -23.81
C PHE A 107 1.81 18.46 -22.95
N PHE A 108 1.76 18.02 -21.70
CA PHE A 108 0.66 18.34 -20.80
C PHE A 108 0.60 19.84 -20.46
N ASP A 109 1.73 20.46 -20.19
CA ASP A 109 1.80 21.91 -19.92
C ASP A 109 1.33 22.73 -21.12
N GLY A 110 1.77 22.37 -22.33
CA GLY A 110 1.34 23.00 -23.59
C GLY A 110 -0.14 22.77 -23.91
N ALA A 111 -0.76 21.72 -23.39
CA ALA A 111 -2.19 21.44 -23.51
C ALA A 111 -3.06 22.19 -22.46
N GLY A 112 -2.45 22.94 -21.54
CA GLY A 112 -3.12 23.68 -20.48
C GLY A 112 -3.30 22.88 -19.18
N LEU A 113 -2.64 21.71 -19.07
CA LEU A 113 -2.58 20.91 -17.85
C LEU A 113 -1.25 21.20 -17.15
N LYS A 114 -1.26 22.13 -16.20
CA LYS A 114 -0.06 22.60 -15.50
C LYS A 114 0.64 21.45 -14.75
N VAL A 115 1.92 21.27 -14.99
CA VAL A 115 2.74 20.33 -14.21
C VAL A 115 2.92 20.88 -12.79
N THR A 116 2.41 20.14 -11.79
CA THR A 116 2.44 20.52 -10.36
C THR A 116 3.39 19.65 -9.55
N GLY A 117 3.79 18.47 -10.04
CA GLY A 117 4.72 17.59 -9.38
C GLY A 117 5.54 16.73 -10.34
N ARG A 118 6.81 16.49 -9.97
CA ARG A 118 7.75 15.63 -10.70
C ARG A 118 8.39 14.65 -9.74
N ALA A 119 8.16 13.36 -9.94
CA ALA A 119 8.77 12.33 -9.12
C ALA A 119 10.27 12.14 -9.44
N ALA A 120 11.08 11.90 -8.40
CA ALA A 120 12.52 11.70 -8.56
C ALA A 120 12.87 10.46 -9.39
N ASN A 121 12.06 9.39 -9.28
CA ASN A 121 12.17 8.18 -10.10
C ASN A 121 11.68 8.35 -11.54
N ARG A 122 11.05 9.49 -11.87
CA ARG A 122 10.42 9.82 -13.17
C ARG A 122 9.26 8.90 -13.57
N TYR A 123 8.75 8.08 -12.68
CA TYR A 123 7.63 7.19 -12.94
C TYR A 123 6.30 7.94 -13.03
N LEU A 124 6.13 8.95 -12.16
CA LEU A 124 4.90 9.71 -12.02
C LEU A 124 5.12 11.20 -12.35
N LEU A 125 4.24 11.76 -13.18
CA LEU A 125 4.13 13.19 -13.45
C LEU A 125 2.75 13.67 -13.00
N GLN A 126 2.71 14.62 -12.07
CA GLN A 126 1.45 15.23 -11.62
C GLN A 126 1.10 16.45 -12.45
N VAL A 127 -0.13 16.50 -12.91
CA VAL A 127 -0.66 17.65 -13.66
C VAL A 127 -2.01 18.08 -13.09
N GLU A 128 -2.32 19.38 -13.22
CA GLU A 128 -3.59 19.95 -12.80
C GLU A 128 -4.19 20.79 -13.93
N GLY A 129 -5.47 20.60 -14.22
CA GLY A 129 -6.17 21.36 -15.24
C GLY A 129 -7.68 21.45 -15.03
N ARG A 130 -8.34 22.26 -15.85
CA ARG A 130 -9.81 22.33 -15.88
C ARG A 130 -10.36 21.09 -16.58
N VAL A 131 -11.55 20.66 -16.21
CA VAL A 131 -12.28 19.56 -16.88
C VAL A 131 -12.30 19.75 -18.40
N ALA A 132 -12.60 20.97 -18.89
CA ALA A 132 -12.61 21.25 -20.33
C ALA A 132 -11.24 21.04 -21.01
N ASP A 133 -10.14 21.35 -20.33
CA ASP A 133 -8.78 21.14 -20.86
C ASP A 133 -8.42 19.66 -20.87
N ILE A 134 -8.83 18.91 -19.83
CA ILE A 134 -8.69 17.46 -19.73
C ILE A 134 -9.45 16.75 -20.84
N GLU A 135 -10.74 17.08 -21.03
CA GLU A 135 -11.57 16.51 -22.10
C GLU A 135 -10.93 16.69 -23.49
N ARG A 136 -10.44 17.91 -23.76
CA ARG A 136 -9.77 18.23 -25.02
C ARG A 136 -8.47 17.45 -25.20
N THR A 137 -7.65 17.38 -24.16
CA THR A 137 -6.30 16.77 -24.22
C THR A 137 -6.37 15.26 -24.32
N LEU A 138 -7.35 14.64 -23.65
CA LEU A 138 -7.51 13.19 -23.57
C LEU A 138 -8.53 12.64 -24.57
N HIS A 139 -9.21 13.51 -25.36
CA HIS A 139 -10.27 13.16 -26.30
C HIS A 139 -11.42 12.37 -25.67
N VAL A 140 -11.82 12.75 -24.46
CA VAL A 140 -12.91 12.13 -23.69
C VAL A 140 -13.99 13.14 -23.36
N LYS A 141 -15.14 12.66 -22.90
CA LYS A 141 -16.16 13.45 -22.23
C LYS A 141 -16.28 13.00 -20.77
N MET A 142 -16.07 13.91 -19.84
CA MET A 142 -16.26 13.65 -18.42
C MET A 142 -17.75 13.75 -18.06
N ASN A 143 -18.27 12.71 -17.42
CA ASN A 143 -19.66 12.66 -17.02
C ASN A 143 -19.83 12.32 -15.55
N LEU A 144 -20.98 12.68 -15.00
CA LEU A 144 -21.45 12.25 -13.69
C LEU A 144 -22.41 11.07 -13.88
N TYR A 145 -22.23 10.06 -13.06
CA TYR A 145 -23.04 8.84 -13.05
C TYR A 145 -23.56 8.54 -11.65
N ARG A 146 -24.73 7.90 -11.52
CA ARG A 146 -25.19 7.34 -10.25
C ARG A 146 -24.44 6.05 -9.94
N HIS A 147 -23.88 5.96 -8.73
CA HIS A 147 -23.25 4.72 -8.30
C HIS A 147 -24.31 3.61 -8.12
N PRO A 148 -24.09 2.37 -8.62
CA PRO A 148 -25.14 1.35 -8.66
C PRO A 148 -25.51 0.78 -7.28
N THR A 149 -24.58 0.78 -6.33
CA THR A 149 -24.73 0.17 -5.00
C THR A 149 -24.55 1.15 -3.84
N GLU A 150 -24.00 2.33 -4.10
CA GLU A 150 -23.74 3.35 -3.08
C GLU A 150 -24.61 4.58 -3.31
N ASP A 151 -25.00 5.26 -2.23
CA ASP A 151 -25.83 6.48 -2.31
C ASP A 151 -25.00 7.73 -2.64
N ARG A 152 -24.31 7.70 -3.80
CA ARG A 152 -23.52 8.81 -4.32
C ARG A 152 -23.50 8.85 -5.83
N THR A 153 -22.98 9.94 -6.38
CA THR A 153 -22.58 10.05 -7.77
C THR A 153 -21.05 9.84 -7.88
N PHE A 154 -20.60 9.44 -9.05
CA PHE A 154 -19.18 9.39 -9.39
C PHE A 154 -18.93 10.07 -10.73
N ILE A 155 -17.71 10.53 -10.91
CA ILE A 155 -17.21 11.08 -12.18
C ILE A 155 -16.41 10.02 -12.91
N ALA A 156 -16.55 9.93 -14.23
CA ALA A 156 -15.70 9.09 -15.07
C ALA A 156 -15.71 9.58 -16.52
N PRO A 157 -14.69 9.25 -17.32
CA PRO A 157 -14.71 9.50 -18.77
C PRO A 157 -15.68 8.53 -19.47
N ASP A 158 -16.25 8.97 -20.59
CA ASP A 158 -17.19 8.19 -21.41
C ASP A 158 -16.53 7.09 -22.25
N ARG A 159 -15.23 7.20 -22.46
CA ARG A 159 -14.41 6.32 -23.29
C ARG A 159 -12.96 6.29 -22.82
N GLU A 160 -12.19 5.30 -23.30
CA GLU A 160 -10.76 5.23 -23.02
C GLU A 160 -10.04 6.47 -23.58
N PRO A 161 -9.17 7.12 -22.79
CA PRO A 161 -8.41 8.28 -23.24
C PRO A 161 -7.46 7.94 -24.38
N THR A 162 -7.25 8.91 -25.26
CA THR A 162 -6.21 8.90 -26.28
C THR A 162 -5.34 10.15 -26.18
N LEU A 163 -4.08 10.05 -26.57
CA LEU A 163 -3.11 11.13 -26.46
C LEU A 163 -2.37 11.32 -27.79
N ASP A 164 -2.18 12.58 -28.20
CA ASP A 164 -1.30 12.96 -29.31
C ASP A 164 0.16 13.06 -28.85
N LEU A 165 0.56 12.15 -27.95
CA LEU A 165 1.88 12.06 -27.33
C LEU A 165 2.60 10.79 -27.82
N ARG A 166 3.86 10.93 -28.24
CA ARG A 166 4.67 9.79 -28.68
C ARG A 166 5.28 8.98 -27.53
N VAL A 167 5.38 9.60 -26.34
CA VAL A 167 5.85 8.90 -25.14
C VAL A 167 4.75 7.97 -24.64
N PRO A 168 5.06 6.69 -24.37
CA PRO A 168 4.06 5.76 -23.82
C PRO A 168 3.62 6.18 -22.42
N VAL A 169 2.31 6.12 -22.18
CA VAL A 169 1.68 6.34 -20.88
C VAL A 169 0.98 5.04 -20.47
N LEU A 170 1.21 4.58 -19.24
CA LEU A 170 0.58 3.37 -18.70
C LEU A 170 -0.82 3.63 -18.16
N GLN A 171 -0.96 4.73 -17.44
CA GLN A 171 -2.20 5.11 -16.77
C GLN A 171 -2.27 6.62 -16.59
N ILE A 172 -3.49 7.13 -16.51
CA ILE A 172 -3.82 8.46 -16.00
C ILE A 172 -4.75 8.25 -14.80
N ALA A 173 -4.21 8.28 -13.58
CA ALA A 173 -5.03 8.15 -12.38
C ALA A 173 -5.68 9.49 -12.00
N GLY A 174 -6.83 9.41 -11.33
CA GLY A 174 -7.63 10.58 -10.96
C GLY A 174 -8.70 10.97 -11.99
N LEU A 175 -8.89 10.19 -13.07
CA LEU A 175 -9.96 10.42 -14.04
C LEU A 175 -11.33 9.97 -13.55
N ASP A 176 -11.39 9.06 -12.61
CA ASP A 176 -12.63 8.60 -12.00
C ASP A 176 -12.51 8.47 -10.48
N ASN A 177 -13.65 8.42 -9.82
CA ASN A 177 -13.80 8.11 -8.41
C ASN A 177 -14.89 7.05 -8.19
N PHE A 178 -14.93 6.06 -9.08
CA PHE A 178 -15.89 4.97 -9.00
C PHE A 178 -15.61 4.07 -7.79
N ASP A 179 -14.40 3.53 -7.68
CA ASP A 179 -13.97 2.75 -6.53
C ASP A 179 -13.36 3.68 -5.47
N LEU A 180 -13.97 3.75 -4.28
CA LEU A 180 -13.37 4.48 -3.15
C LEU A 180 -12.53 3.54 -2.30
N PRO A 181 -11.42 4.03 -1.74
CA PRO A 181 -10.65 3.26 -0.78
C PRO A 181 -11.44 3.04 0.52
N HIS A 182 -11.16 1.92 1.19
CA HIS A 182 -11.83 1.54 2.43
C HIS A 182 -10.78 1.27 3.51
N PRO A 183 -10.95 1.84 4.72
CA PRO A 183 -10.11 1.48 5.86
C PRO A 183 -10.35 0.02 6.26
N LYS A 184 -9.32 -0.61 6.84
CA LYS A 184 -9.38 -2.00 7.30
C LYS A 184 -9.42 -2.06 8.83
N TYR A 185 -10.37 -1.33 9.42
CA TYR A 185 -10.72 -1.43 10.83
C TYR A 185 -12.22 -1.65 11.02
N VAL A 186 -12.60 -2.09 12.19
CA VAL A 186 -14.00 -2.30 12.58
C VAL A 186 -14.28 -1.46 13.82
N GLU A 187 -15.28 -0.58 13.69
CA GLU A 187 -15.77 0.23 14.80
C GLU A 187 -16.53 -0.63 15.84
N PRO A 188 -16.55 -0.20 17.12
CA PRO A 188 -17.34 -0.85 18.13
C PRO A 188 -18.82 -0.89 17.73
N SER A 189 -19.40 -2.07 17.60
CA SER A 189 -20.85 -2.20 17.36
C SER A 189 -21.61 -1.77 18.61
N GLY A 190 -22.53 -0.80 18.49
CA GLY A 190 -23.34 -0.31 19.61
C GLY A 190 -24.19 -1.36 20.33
N ASN A 191 -24.23 -2.59 19.82
CA ASN A 191 -24.97 -3.72 20.37
C ASN A 191 -24.11 -4.73 21.17
N GLY A 192 -22.88 -4.38 21.55
CA GLY A 192 -22.11 -5.14 22.52
C GLY A 192 -21.75 -6.58 22.12
N GLU A 193 -21.71 -6.93 20.84
CA GLU A 193 -21.24 -8.27 20.41
C GLU A 193 -19.74 -8.51 20.68
N GLY A 194 -18.98 -7.46 21.03
CA GLY A 194 -17.64 -7.56 21.62
C GLY A 194 -17.64 -7.87 23.12
N SER A 195 -18.78 -7.78 23.80
CA SER A 195 -18.85 -7.97 25.25
C SER A 195 -19.19 -9.40 25.65
N ARG A 196 -18.47 -10.41 25.17
CA ARG A 196 -18.23 -11.56 26.03
C ARG A 196 -17.25 -11.07 27.09
N LYS A 197 -17.65 -11.25 28.37
CA LYS A 197 -16.89 -10.94 29.57
C LYS A 197 -15.55 -11.72 29.62
N HIS A 198 -14.65 -11.48 28.68
CA HIS A 198 -13.24 -11.60 28.94
C HIS A 198 -12.91 -10.33 29.72
N ALA A 199 -12.41 -10.47 30.93
CA ALA A 199 -11.75 -9.37 31.59
C ALA A 199 -10.56 -9.03 30.69
N TRP A 200 -10.73 -8.01 29.83
CA TRP A 200 -9.64 -7.47 29.04
C TRP A 200 -8.54 -7.09 30.03
N GLN A 201 -7.32 -7.49 29.74
CA GLN A 201 -6.20 -7.30 30.66
C GLN A 201 -5.24 -6.22 30.18
N GLY A 202 -5.75 -5.28 29.35
CA GLY A 202 -4.99 -4.14 28.87
C GLY A 202 -4.87 -3.02 29.90
N SER A 203 -3.90 -2.13 29.68
CA SER A 203 -3.60 -0.96 30.53
C SER A 203 -4.55 0.21 30.30
N GLY A 204 -5.30 0.21 29.22
CA GLY A 204 -6.18 1.31 28.85
C GLY A 204 -7.47 1.36 29.66
N PRO A 205 -8.22 2.46 29.56
CA PRO A 205 -9.52 2.62 30.18
C PRO A 205 -10.46 1.44 29.88
N GLY A 206 -11.14 0.94 30.91
CA GLY A 206 -12.01 -0.24 30.75
C GLY A 206 -11.31 -1.58 30.56
N GLY A 207 -9.98 -1.62 30.70
CA GLY A 207 -9.18 -2.84 30.52
C GLY A 207 -8.89 -3.17 29.04
N TYR A 208 -9.15 -2.23 28.14
CA TYR A 208 -8.78 -2.37 26.72
C TYR A 208 -7.26 -2.29 26.53
N TYR A 209 -6.75 -2.94 25.50
CA TYR A 209 -5.35 -2.83 25.14
C TYR A 209 -5.05 -1.48 24.47
N ILE A 210 -3.88 -0.94 24.81
CA ILE A 210 -3.27 0.24 24.20
C ILE A 210 -1.95 -0.15 23.54
N GLY A 211 -1.39 0.73 22.71
CA GLY A 211 -0.20 0.39 21.93
C GLY A 211 1.00 -0.08 22.76
N SER A 212 1.20 0.46 23.96
CA SER A 212 2.28 0.03 24.86
C SER A 212 2.09 -1.38 25.45
N ASP A 213 0.85 -1.89 25.57
CA ASP A 213 0.61 -3.28 25.97
C ASP A 213 1.16 -4.25 24.92
N PHE A 214 0.98 -3.92 23.63
CA PHE A 214 1.51 -4.73 22.53
C PHE A 214 3.03 -4.69 22.46
N ARG A 215 3.63 -3.51 22.68
CA ARG A 215 5.07 -3.43 22.81
C ARG A 215 5.59 -4.33 23.95
N ALA A 216 4.96 -4.27 25.12
CA ALA A 216 5.33 -5.10 26.26
C ALA A 216 5.16 -6.60 25.97
N ALA A 217 4.09 -7.01 25.28
CA ALA A 217 3.83 -8.40 24.94
C ALA A 217 4.76 -8.92 23.83
N TYR A 218 4.93 -8.18 22.75
CA TYR A 218 5.62 -8.65 21.55
C TYR A 218 7.12 -8.39 21.55
N TYR A 219 7.58 -7.34 22.22
CA TYR A 219 9.00 -6.99 22.30
C TYR A 219 9.56 -7.17 23.72
N GLY A 220 8.74 -6.92 24.74
CA GLY A 220 9.16 -6.95 26.12
C GLY A 220 9.87 -5.66 26.55
N ASN A 221 10.78 -5.79 27.51
CA ASN A 221 11.52 -4.66 28.10
C ASN A 221 12.90 -4.45 27.46
N GLY A 222 13.08 -4.81 26.20
CA GLY A 222 14.32 -4.62 25.48
C GLY A 222 14.64 -3.13 25.25
N PRO A 223 15.90 -2.78 24.92
CA PRO A 223 16.37 -1.40 24.82
C PRO A 223 15.97 -0.67 23.53
N LEU A 224 15.58 -1.41 22.48
CA LEU A 224 15.30 -0.80 21.18
C LEU A 224 13.98 -0.02 21.21
N THR A 225 13.99 1.13 20.59
CA THR A 225 12.85 2.07 20.57
C THR A 225 12.48 2.57 19.18
N GLY A 226 13.18 2.10 18.14
CA GLY A 226 13.11 2.63 16.78
C GLY A 226 13.99 3.86 16.58
N ALA A 227 14.96 4.11 17.49
CA ALA A 227 15.82 5.27 17.42
C ALA A 227 16.60 5.33 16.08
N GLY A 228 16.66 6.54 15.51
CA GLY A 228 17.27 6.77 14.20
C GLY A 228 16.43 6.31 12.99
N GLN A 229 15.28 5.65 13.23
CA GLN A 229 14.39 5.17 12.19
C GLN A 229 13.16 6.07 12.02
N SER A 230 12.46 5.92 10.90
CA SER A 230 11.16 6.55 10.66
C SER A 230 10.18 5.55 10.05
N VAL A 231 8.90 5.64 10.43
CA VAL A 231 7.81 4.87 9.82
C VAL A 231 7.08 5.75 8.81
N GLY A 232 6.71 5.21 7.65
CA GLY A 232 5.84 5.86 6.68
C GLY A 232 4.45 5.26 6.72
N LEU A 233 3.42 6.10 6.88
CA LEU A 233 2.02 5.73 6.88
C LEU A 233 1.35 6.16 5.58
N PHE A 234 0.55 5.28 5.01
CA PHE A 234 -0.15 5.47 3.75
C PHE A 234 -1.60 5.85 4.02
N GLU A 235 -2.02 7.08 3.64
CA GLU A 235 -3.31 7.63 4.03
C GLU A 235 -4.06 8.28 2.85
N PHE A 236 -5.37 8.02 2.73
CA PHE A 236 -6.20 8.65 1.70
C PHE A 236 -6.81 9.98 2.12
N ILE A 237 -6.90 10.26 3.40
CA ILE A 237 -7.40 11.53 3.94
C ILE A 237 -6.49 12.02 5.05
N GLY A 238 -6.61 13.30 5.40
CA GLY A 238 -5.91 13.88 6.55
C GLY A 238 -6.52 13.47 7.88
N TYR A 239 -5.91 13.90 8.97
CA TYR A 239 -6.30 13.56 10.35
C TYR A 239 -6.34 14.79 11.25
N ASN A 240 -6.80 14.59 12.50
CA ASN A 240 -6.84 15.61 13.53
C ASN A 240 -5.78 15.34 14.60
N ASP A 241 -4.74 16.19 14.66
CA ASP A 241 -3.66 16.09 15.66
C ASP A 241 -4.16 16.05 17.09
N ALA A 242 -5.29 16.74 17.37
CA ALA A 242 -5.85 16.78 18.71
C ALA A 242 -6.34 15.42 19.19
N ASP A 243 -6.77 14.53 18.29
CA ASP A 243 -7.20 13.18 18.66
C ASP A 243 -6.00 12.30 19.01
N VAL A 244 -4.88 12.40 18.28
CA VAL A 244 -3.61 11.74 18.63
C VAL A 244 -3.11 12.23 19.99
N ALA A 245 -3.09 13.55 20.23
CA ALA A 245 -2.70 14.10 21.52
C ALA A 245 -3.63 13.65 22.65
N LEU A 246 -4.94 13.59 22.39
CA LEU A 246 -5.95 13.12 23.34
C LEU A 246 -5.73 11.65 23.73
N TYR A 247 -5.37 10.78 22.76
CA TYR A 247 -5.03 9.38 23.04
C TYR A 247 -3.91 9.30 24.07
N PHE A 248 -2.74 9.84 23.76
CA PHE A 248 -1.57 9.74 24.65
C PHE A 248 -1.83 10.33 26.04
N SER A 249 -2.53 11.46 26.12
CA SER A 249 -2.90 12.05 27.41
C SER A 249 -3.90 11.18 28.19
N THR A 250 -4.88 10.57 27.52
CA THR A 250 -5.89 9.69 28.14
C THR A 250 -5.29 8.41 28.70
N VAL A 251 -4.29 7.86 28.00
CA VAL A 251 -3.60 6.63 28.45
C VAL A 251 -2.41 6.93 29.38
N GLY A 252 -2.20 8.21 29.75
CA GLY A 252 -1.14 8.62 30.67
C GLY A 252 0.27 8.49 30.11
N GLN A 253 0.42 8.58 28.78
CA GLN A 253 1.70 8.49 28.08
C GLN A 253 2.04 9.79 27.38
N THR A 254 3.32 9.97 27.05
CA THR A 254 3.80 11.10 26.26
C THR A 254 4.25 10.59 24.91
N ASN A 255 3.71 11.14 23.83
CA ASN A 255 4.26 10.93 22.50
C ASN A 255 5.36 11.96 22.22
N ASN A 256 6.58 11.51 22.03
CA ASN A 256 7.72 12.34 21.63
C ASN A 256 8.10 12.13 20.15
N VAL A 257 7.35 11.30 19.40
CA VAL A 257 7.62 11.03 17.99
C VAL A 257 7.06 12.17 17.15
N PRO A 258 7.91 12.92 16.43
CA PRO A 258 7.45 13.98 15.53
C PRO A 258 6.62 13.42 14.39
N LEU A 259 5.55 14.11 14.01
CA LEU A 259 4.76 13.82 12.82
C LEU A 259 5.22 14.74 11.68
N ASN A 260 5.46 14.18 10.51
CA ASN A 260 5.83 14.90 9.30
C ASN A 260 4.81 14.59 8.20
N ASP A 261 3.93 15.55 7.93
CA ASP A 261 2.85 15.36 6.98
C ASP A 261 3.27 15.66 5.55
N VAL A 262 3.02 14.72 4.66
CA VAL A 262 3.40 14.78 3.26
C VAL A 262 2.16 14.71 2.38
N SER A 263 1.71 15.85 1.86
CA SER A 263 0.70 15.84 0.79
C SER A 263 1.34 15.35 -0.51
N THR A 264 0.75 14.33 -1.12
CA THR A 264 1.32 13.72 -2.34
C THR A 264 0.75 14.32 -3.63
N ASP A 265 -0.42 14.96 -3.56
CA ASP A 265 -1.14 15.49 -4.73
C ASP A 265 -1.95 16.77 -4.45
N GLY A 266 -1.71 17.41 -3.32
CA GLY A 266 -2.45 18.59 -2.85
C GLY A 266 -3.61 18.25 -1.92
N THR A 267 -3.85 16.97 -1.61
CA THR A 267 -4.80 16.55 -0.58
C THR A 267 -4.40 17.12 0.77
N LYS A 268 -5.36 17.64 1.52
CA LYS A 268 -5.11 18.23 2.84
C LYS A 268 -4.67 17.15 3.83
N THR A 269 -3.60 17.42 4.55
CA THR A 269 -3.04 16.50 5.55
C THR A 269 -3.75 16.58 6.90
N HIS A 270 -4.48 17.67 7.16
CA HIS A 270 -5.25 17.86 8.40
C HIS A 270 -6.74 18.08 8.13
N CYS A 271 -7.55 17.62 9.05
CA CYS A 271 -8.99 17.87 9.07
C CYS A 271 -9.54 17.90 10.50
N ASN A 272 -10.53 18.76 10.79
CA ASN A 272 -11.06 18.93 12.13
C ASN A 272 -12.31 18.07 12.44
N ASN A 273 -12.91 17.45 11.44
CA ASN A 273 -14.15 16.67 11.62
C ASN A 273 -14.33 15.68 10.47
N CYS A 274 -13.31 14.90 10.22
CA CYS A 274 -13.32 13.86 9.18
C CYS A 274 -13.46 12.46 9.79
N ASN A 275 -13.45 11.46 8.93
CA ASN A 275 -13.50 10.05 9.33
C ASN A 275 -12.08 9.49 9.44
N ASP A 276 -11.25 10.06 10.31
CA ASP A 276 -9.80 9.85 10.45
C ASP A 276 -9.43 8.72 11.42
N GLY A 277 -10.35 7.80 11.70
CA GLY A 277 -10.10 6.66 12.58
C GLY A 277 -8.89 5.82 12.16
N GLU A 278 -8.67 5.64 10.85
CA GLU A 278 -7.52 4.89 10.32
C GLU A 278 -6.20 5.62 10.59
N GLN A 279 -6.14 6.91 10.29
CA GLN A 279 -4.92 7.70 10.45
C GLN A 279 -4.47 7.79 11.91
N VAL A 280 -5.42 8.06 12.82
CA VAL A 280 -5.09 8.18 14.25
C VAL A 280 -4.60 6.86 14.83
N LEU A 281 -5.24 5.72 14.48
CA LEU A 281 -4.79 4.42 14.97
C LEU A 281 -3.42 4.03 14.41
N ASP A 282 -3.13 4.29 13.14
CA ASP A 282 -1.84 3.99 12.52
C ASP A 282 -0.70 4.78 13.22
N ILE A 283 -0.94 6.05 13.53
CA ILE A 283 -0.01 6.90 14.27
C ILE A 283 0.16 6.40 15.71
N GLU A 284 -0.96 6.19 16.44
CA GLU A 284 -0.95 5.79 17.85
C GLU A 284 -0.21 4.46 18.07
N TYR A 285 -0.46 3.47 17.20
CA TYR A 285 0.11 2.12 17.35
C TYR A 285 1.55 2.00 16.81
N SER A 286 1.91 2.75 15.77
CA SER A 286 3.30 2.86 15.32
C SER A 286 4.18 3.54 16.37
N ALA A 287 3.74 4.71 16.89
CA ALA A 287 4.47 5.46 17.90
C ALA A 287 4.60 4.69 19.22
N SER A 288 3.55 3.96 19.63
CA SER A 288 3.59 3.17 20.86
C SER A 288 4.50 1.95 20.76
N MET A 289 4.57 1.31 19.58
CA MET A 289 5.47 0.17 19.36
C MET A 289 6.93 0.62 19.30
N ALA A 290 7.22 1.76 18.69
CA ALA A 290 8.56 2.30 18.50
C ALA A 290 8.65 3.76 19.01
N PRO A 291 8.64 4.00 20.34
CA PRO A 291 8.51 5.33 20.93
C PRO A 291 9.73 6.24 20.77
N GLY A 292 10.83 5.73 20.23
CA GLY A 292 12.04 6.51 19.92
C GLY A 292 12.23 6.79 18.43
N LEU A 293 11.21 6.58 17.60
CA LEU A 293 11.26 6.95 16.17
C LEU A 293 11.69 8.41 16.00
N SER A 294 12.55 8.66 15.02
CA SER A 294 12.96 10.01 14.65
C SER A 294 11.78 10.83 14.13
N GLN A 295 10.83 10.17 13.45
CA GLN A 295 9.57 10.73 12.98
C GLN A 295 8.63 9.63 12.44
N ILE A 296 7.36 9.96 12.34
CA ILE A 296 6.38 9.27 11.50
C ILE A 296 6.07 10.18 10.32
N GLN A 297 6.21 9.66 9.09
CA GLN A 297 5.81 10.35 7.87
C GLN A 297 4.39 9.92 7.49
N VAL A 298 3.44 10.84 7.52
CA VAL A 298 2.05 10.60 7.13
C VAL A 298 1.87 11.05 5.69
N TYR A 299 1.85 10.10 4.76
CA TYR A 299 1.69 10.36 3.33
C TYR A 299 0.21 10.38 2.96
N VAL A 300 -0.30 11.57 2.64
CA VAL A 300 -1.73 11.78 2.34
C VAL A 300 -1.92 12.10 0.86
N GLY A 301 -2.85 11.40 0.22
CA GLY A 301 -3.17 11.63 -1.20
C GLY A 301 -4.50 11.04 -1.65
N SER A 302 -4.98 11.45 -2.81
CA SER A 302 -6.28 11.04 -3.36
C SER A 302 -6.22 9.74 -4.15
N THR A 303 -5.03 9.28 -4.56
CA THR A 303 -4.85 8.07 -5.35
C THR A 303 -3.72 7.21 -4.79
N ALA A 304 -3.93 5.88 -4.80
CA ALA A 304 -2.92 4.94 -4.31
C ALA A 304 -1.56 5.10 -5.01
N VAL A 305 -1.58 5.30 -6.32
CA VAL A 305 -0.33 5.44 -7.10
C VAL A 305 0.46 6.70 -6.72
N ALA A 306 -0.22 7.80 -6.37
CA ALA A 306 0.45 9.03 -5.92
C ALA A 306 1.15 8.81 -4.57
N ILE A 307 0.45 8.18 -3.63
CA ILE A 307 0.96 7.91 -2.29
C ILE A 307 2.13 6.91 -2.36
N LEU A 308 1.91 5.75 -2.98
CA LEU A 308 2.94 4.70 -3.11
C LEU A 308 4.20 5.22 -3.80
N ASN A 309 4.03 5.92 -4.93
CA ASN A 309 5.18 6.46 -5.67
C ASN A 309 5.92 7.54 -4.88
N ARG A 310 5.20 8.33 -4.08
CA ARG A 310 5.83 9.33 -3.21
C ARG A 310 6.65 8.65 -2.10
N MET A 311 6.11 7.62 -1.44
CA MET A 311 6.83 6.82 -0.43
C MET A 311 8.08 6.17 -1.00
N ALA A 312 8.01 5.60 -2.21
CA ALA A 312 9.15 5.00 -2.91
C ALA A 312 10.20 6.06 -3.32
N SER A 313 9.76 7.18 -3.90
CA SER A 313 10.64 8.24 -4.40
C SER A 313 11.32 9.04 -3.30
N ASP A 314 10.67 9.26 -2.15
CA ASP A 314 11.29 9.92 -1.00
C ASP A 314 12.30 8.99 -0.32
N ASN A 315 11.97 7.70 -0.23
CA ASN A 315 12.79 6.65 0.38
C ASN A 315 13.35 7.03 1.77
N THR A 316 12.64 7.89 2.50
CA THR A 316 13.02 8.39 3.82
C THR A 316 12.74 7.35 4.90
N SER A 317 11.57 6.71 4.85
CA SER A 317 11.19 5.62 5.74
C SER A 317 11.47 4.28 5.08
N LYS A 318 12.13 3.37 5.83
CA LYS A 318 12.42 2.02 5.34
C LYS A 318 11.34 1.01 5.69
N GLN A 319 10.52 1.28 6.67
CA GLN A 319 9.34 0.52 7.05
C GLN A 319 8.09 1.34 6.80
N LEU A 320 7.18 0.77 6.03
CA LEU A 320 5.98 1.41 5.52
C LEU A 320 4.75 0.61 5.94
N SER A 321 3.69 1.27 6.40
CA SER A 321 2.43 0.65 6.80
C SER A 321 1.29 1.11 5.92
N VAL A 322 0.40 0.16 5.59
CA VAL A 322 -0.81 0.39 4.82
C VAL A 322 -1.97 -0.33 5.50
N SER A 323 -2.95 0.44 5.93
CA SER A 323 -4.16 -0.05 6.59
C SER A 323 -5.42 0.11 5.73
N TRP A 324 -5.25 0.37 4.44
CA TRP A 324 -6.31 0.61 3.48
C TRP A 324 -6.47 -0.49 2.44
N GLY A 325 -7.69 -0.65 1.94
CA GLY A 325 -8.02 -1.45 0.76
C GLY A 325 -8.49 -0.57 -0.39
N TRP A 326 -8.02 -0.86 -1.61
CA TRP A 326 -8.46 -0.24 -2.86
C TRP A 326 -8.41 -1.25 -3.99
N ARG A 327 -9.04 -0.92 -5.12
CA ARG A 327 -8.95 -1.76 -6.31
C ARG A 327 -7.61 -1.60 -7.00
N LYS A 328 -6.76 -2.61 -6.84
CA LYS A 328 -5.38 -2.59 -7.32
C LYS A 328 -5.27 -2.59 -8.85
N ASN A 329 -4.36 -1.79 -9.39
CA ASN A 329 -3.88 -1.92 -10.76
C ASN A 329 -2.46 -2.53 -10.78
N PHE A 330 -2.39 -3.84 -10.95
CA PHE A 330 -1.14 -4.61 -10.93
C PHE A 330 -0.06 -4.04 -11.86
N LYS A 331 -0.39 -3.63 -13.08
CA LYS A 331 0.59 -3.11 -14.06
C LYS A 331 1.26 -1.80 -13.63
N VAL A 332 0.60 -1.07 -12.75
CA VAL A 332 1.04 0.26 -12.30
C VAL A 332 1.68 0.20 -10.92
N GLU A 333 1.11 -0.58 -10.01
CA GLU A 333 1.56 -0.60 -8.61
C GLU A 333 2.71 -1.57 -8.37
N ASP A 334 2.72 -2.72 -9.04
CA ASP A 334 3.78 -3.72 -8.89
C ASP A 334 5.20 -3.18 -9.17
N PRO A 335 5.45 -2.35 -10.21
CA PRO A 335 6.75 -1.71 -10.39
C PRO A 335 7.17 -0.80 -9.22
N ILE A 336 6.22 -0.17 -8.52
CA ILE A 336 6.51 0.67 -7.35
C ILE A 336 6.90 -0.22 -6.15
N TYR A 337 6.21 -1.33 -5.94
CA TYR A 337 6.58 -2.30 -4.90
C TYR A 337 7.98 -2.89 -5.15
N GLN A 338 8.30 -3.20 -6.41
CA GLN A 338 9.65 -3.65 -6.79
C GLN A 338 10.71 -2.55 -6.61
N GLU A 339 10.37 -1.27 -6.83
CA GLU A 339 11.24 -0.14 -6.49
C GLU A 339 11.50 -0.07 -4.99
N MET A 340 10.46 -0.18 -4.16
CA MET A 340 10.59 -0.21 -2.70
C MET A 340 11.54 -1.32 -2.25
N ILE A 341 11.37 -2.53 -2.78
CA ILE A 341 12.27 -3.66 -2.51
C ILE A 341 13.70 -3.36 -2.95
N ALA A 342 13.88 -2.84 -4.17
CA ALA A 342 15.20 -2.50 -4.71
C ALA A 342 15.93 -1.43 -3.89
N GLN A 343 15.20 -0.62 -3.14
CA GLN A 343 15.72 0.44 -2.27
C GLN A 343 15.76 0.05 -0.78
N GLY A 344 15.41 -1.20 -0.43
CA GLY A 344 15.43 -1.71 0.93
C GLY A 344 14.28 -1.22 1.80
N GLN A 345 13.17 -0.82 1.21
CA GLN A 345 11.93 -0.54 1.93
C GLN A 345 11.11 -1.82 2.15
N THR A 346 10.45 -1.90 3.29
CA THR A 346 9.52 -2.97 3.66
C THR A 346 8.11 -2.40 3.66
N LEU A 347 7.23 -2.88 2.79
CA LEU A 347 5.81 -2.51 2.80
C LEU A 347 4.98 -3.58 3.49
N LEU A 348 4.36 -3.19 4.58
CA LEU A 348 3.47 -4.02 5.41
C LEU A 348 2.03 -3.58 5.15
N ILE A 349 1.15 -4.53 4.85
CA ILE A 349 -0.24 -4.21 4.52
C ILE A 349 -1.21 -5.10 5.29
N ALA A 350 -2.20 -4.48 5.90
CA ALA A 350 -3.30 -5.17 6.56
C ALA A 350 -4.03 -6.12 5.60
N SER A 351 -4.27 -7.36 5.99
CA SER A 351 -4.89 -8.37 5.12
C SER A 351 -6.41 -8.22 4.96
N GLY A 352 -7.04 -7.44 5.85
CA GLY A 352 -8.48 -7.16 5.85
C GLY A 352 -9.26 -7.93 6.92
N ASP A 353 -10.54 -7.58 7.09
CA ASP A 353 -11.35 -7.89 8.27
C ASP A 353 -12.63 -8.69 7.95
N TYR A 354 -12.61 -9.44 6.88
CA TYR A 354 -13.81 -10.12 6.37
C TYR A 354 -13.69 -11.65 6.31
N SER A 355 -12.84 -12.22 7.12
CA SER A 355 -12.61 -13.68 7.24
C SER A 355 -12.05 -14.36 5.98
N SER A 356 -12.04 -13.72 4.84
CA SER A 356 -11.45 -14.22 3.58
C SER A 356 -11.30 -13.07 2.60
N LEU A 357 -10.41 -13.19 1.63
CA LEU A 357 -10.30 -12.25 0.53
C LEU A 357 -11.64 -12.14 -0.19
N LYS A 358 -12.10 -10.92 -0.45
CA LYS A 358 -13.39 -10.66 -1.12
C LYS A 358 -13.24 -10.77 -2.64
N ALA A 359 -14.25 -11.37 -3.29
CA ALA A 359 -14.29 -11.53 -4.74
C ALA A 359 -14.37 -10.21 -5.54
N SER A 360 -14.61 -9.08 -4.87
CA SER A 360 -14.62 -7.76 -5.49
C SER A 360 -13.23 -7.20 -5.82
N GLY A 361 -12.14 -7.92 -5.42
CA GLY A 361 -10.76 -7.54 -5.76
C GLY A 361 -10.45 -7.50 -7.26
N PRO A 362 -9.19 -7.29 -7.68
CA PRO A 362 -7.97 -7.55 -6.92
C PRO A 362 -7.65 -6.51 -5.85
N TRP A 363 -7.09 -6.98 -4.73
CA TRP A 363 -6.72 -6.17 -3.59
C TRP A 363 -5.19 -6.03 -3.46
N PRO A 364 -4.66 -4.94 -2.88
CA PRO A 364 -3.22 -4.75 -2.78
C PRO A 364 -2.52 -5.82 -1.94
N GLU A 365 -3.14 -6.31 -0.86
CA GLU A 365 -2.57 -7.37 0.00
C GLU A 365 -2.31 -8.70 -0.71
N GLU A 366 -2.88 -8.89 -1.90
CA GLU A 366 -2.64 -10.08 -2.71
C GLU A 366 -1.29 -10.06 -3.44
N ASP A 367 -0.58 -8.91 -3.48
CA ASP A 367 0.70 -8.79 -4.16
C ASP A 367 1.80 -9.62 -3.50
N ALA A 368 2.72 -10.15 -4.33
CA ALA A 368 3.83 -10.96 -3.86
C ALA A 368 5.05 -10.13 -3.40
N ASN A 369 5.06 -8.84 -3.70
CA ASN A 369 6.15 -7.91 -3.40
C ASN A 369 5.93 -7.09 -2.12
N LEU A 370 5.01 -7.52 -1.27
CA LEU A 370 4.71 -6.90 0.02
C LEU A 370 4.46 -7.96 1.09
N ILE A 371 4.36 -7.53 2.35
CA ILE A 371 4.12 -8.40 3.50
C ILE A 371 2.68 -8.21 3.96
N GLY A 372 1.85 -9.24 3.76
CA GLY A 372 0.47 -9.27 4.23
C GLY A 372 0.41 -9.57 5.73
N VAL A 373 -0.27 -8.70 6.50
CA VAL A 373 -0.37 -8.79 7.95
C VAL A 373 -1.79 -9.15 8.36
N GLY A 374 -1.97 -10.34 8.91
CA GLY A 374 -3.24 -10.86 9.41
C GLY A 374 -3.50 -10.49 10.88
N GLY A 375 -4.58 -11.05 11.42
CA GLY A 375 -5.07 -10.74 12.75
C GLY A 375 -5.08 -11.93 13.72
N THR A 376 -4.71 -11.65 14.95
CA THR A 376 -4.78 -12.57 16.09
C THR A 376 -5.64 -12.00 17.23
N ASP A 377 -5.82 -12.80 18.28
CA ASP A 377 -6.44 -12.45 19.56
C ASP A 377 -5.44 -12.76 20.67
N LEU A 378 -4.79 -11.72 21.19
CA LEU A 378 -3.71 -11.78 22.17
C LEU A 378 -4.26 -11.88 23.60
N LEU A 379 -3.61 -12.70 24.40
CA LEU A 379 -3.74 -12.75 25.85
C LEU A 379 -2.40 -12.41 26.50
N THR A 380 -2.40 -11.43 27.39
CA THR A 380 -1.24 -10.99 28.18
C THR A 380 -1.36 -11.41 29.65
N ASN A 381 -0.24 -11.34 30.37
CA ASN A 381 -0.20 -11.56 31.81
C ASN A 381 -0.56 -10.27 32.57
N GLY A 382 -1.80 -9.78 32.38
CA GLY A 382 -2.30 -8.53 32.97
C GLY A 382 -1.90 -7.27 32.18
N PRO A 383 -2.29 -6.07 32.68
CA PRO A 383 -1.99 -4.79 32.09
C PRO A 383 -0.48 -4.56 31.93
N GLY A 384 -0.02 -4.20 30.73
CA GLY A 384 1.42 -4.03 30.42
C GLY A 384 2.23 -5.31 30.57
N GLY A 385 1.56 -6.48 30.65
CA GLY A 385 2.17 -7.76 30.92
C GLY A 385 2.78 -8.43 29.68
N SER A 386 3.59 -9.46 29.96
CA SER A 386 4.22 -10.27 28.92
C SER A 386 3.19 -11.10 28.13
N TYR A 387 3.59 -11.53 26.95
CA TYR A 387 2.87 -12.48 26.12
C TYR A 387 2.54 -13.77 26.88
N VAL A 388 1.30 -14.24 26.78
CA VAL A 388 0.86 -15.54 27.33
C VAL A 388 0.48 -16.49 26.19
N SER A 389 -0.40 -16.08 25.31
CA SER A 389 -0.84 -16.89 24.17
C SER A 389 -1.60 -16.05 23.14
N GLU A 390 -1.72 -16.58 21.94
CA GLU A 390 -2.59 -16.05 20.90
C GLU A 390 -3.44 -17.12 20.26
N SER A 391 -4.55 -16.68 19.71
CA SER A 391 -5.37 -17.46 18.79
C SER A 391 -5.63 -16.66 17.52
N GLY A 392 -6.02 -17.30 16.42
CA GLY A 392 -6.39 -16.57 15.22
C GLY A 392 -7.64 -15.71 15.46
N TRP A 393 -7.62 -14.47 14.96
CA TRP A 393 -8.80 -13.60 14.97
C TRP A 393 -9.83 -14.10 13.95
N ASN A 394 -11.11 -14.17 14.36
CA ASN A 394 -12.17 -14.77 13.55
C ASN A 394 -12.56 -13.95 12.29
N SER A 395 -12.13 -12.69 12.21
CA SER A 395 -12.35 -11.81 11.06
C SER A 395 -11.10 -11.60 10.21
N SER A 396 -9.91 -12.11 10.64
CA SER A 396 -8.68 -12.00 9.85
C SER A 396 -8.90 -12.49 8.41
N ALA A 397 -8.72 -11.64 7.42
CA ALA A 397 -8.87 -12.03 6.03
C ALA A 397 -7.61 -12.76 5.54
N GLY A 398 -7.85 -13.81 4.75
CA GLY A 398 -6.79 -14.58 4.15
C GLY A 398 -7.30 -15.54 3.09
N GLY A 399 -6.37 -16.21 2.47
CA GLY A 399 -6.67 -17.16 1.41
C GLY A 399 -5.69 -17.09 0.24
N PRO A 400 -5.87 -17.97 -0.77
CA PRO A 400 -5.20 -17.82 -2.04
C PRO A 400 -5.65 -16.54 -2.75
N SER A 401 -4.72 -15.86 -3.43
CA SER A 401 -5.03 -14.70 -4.27
C SER A 401 -6.18 -15.00 -5.23
N LEU A 402 -7.07 -14.03 -5.38
CA LEU A 402 -8.18 -14.06 -6.32
C LEU A 402 -7.73 -13.60 -7.71
N ASP A 403 -6.62 -12.88 -7.81
CA ASP A 403 -6.01 -12.52 -9.07
C ASP A 403 -5.14 -13.68 -9.60
N LYS A 404 -5.54 -14.22 -10.75
CA LYS A 404 -4.82 -15.32 -11.41
C LYS A 404 -3.44 -14.93 -11.94
N GLN A 405 -3.11 -13.64 -11.99
CA GLN A 405 -1.81 -13.13 -12.41
C GLN A 405 -0.78 -13.24 -11.28
N ILE A 406 -1.21 -13.17 -10.01
CA ILE A 406 -0.33 -13.20 -8.84
C ILE A 406 -0.01 -14.66 -8.48
N LYS A 407 1.16 -15.11 -8.90
CA LYS A 407 1.62 -16.48 -8.67
C LYS A 407 2.19 -16.66 -7.27
N ILE A 408 2.18 -17.92 -6.82
CA ILE A 408 2.86 -18.27 -5.58
C ILE A 408 4.38 -18.12 -5.75
N GLU A 409 5.00 -17.53 -4.76
CA GLU A 409 6.46 -17.43 -4.72
C GLU A 409 7.10 -18.74 -4.22
N PRO A 410 8.29 -19.09 -4.72
CA PRO A 410 8.95 -20.36 -4.39
C PRO A 410 9.12 -20.57 -2.87
N TYR A 411 9.33 -19.52 -2.09
CA TYR A 411 9.50 -19.61 -0.64
C TYR A 411 8.22 -20.06 0.10
N GLN A 412 7.02 -19.78 -0.43
CA GLN A 412 5.75 -20.23 0.16
C GLN A 412 5.43 -21.72 -0.12
N LEU A 413 5.88 -22.26 -1.25
CA LEU A 413 5.52 -23.62 -1.69
C LEU A 413 5.72 -24.69 -0.62
N PRO A 414 6.82 -24.74 0.14
CA PRO A 414 7.06 -25.77 1.15
C PRO A 414 6.03 -25.76 2.30
N PHE A 415 5.34 -24.64 2.51
CA PHE A 415 4.36 -24.48 3.57
C PHE A 415 2.93 -24.87 3.15
N ILE A 416 2.70 -25.01 1.84
CA ILE A 416 1.37 -25.31 1.33
C ILE A 416 1.11 -26.83 1.35
N THR A 417 0.17 -27.21 2.19
CA THR A 417 -0.25 -28.60 2.39
C THR A 417 -1.76 -28.71 2.19
N ARG A 418 -2.27 -29.95 2.15
CA ARG A 418 -3.72 -30.17 2.14
C ARG A 418 -4.42 -29.59 3.39
N LYS A 419 -3.72 -29.51 4.53
CA LYS A 419 -4.28 -28.99 5.79
C LYS A 419 -4.39 -27.48 5.77
N THR A 420 -3.45 -26.79 5.15
CA THR A 420 -3.49 -25.31 5.04
C THR A 420 -4.64 -24.84 4.14
N GLY A 421 -5.04 -25.65 3.15
CA GLY A 421 -6.05 -25.27 2.16
C GLY A 421 -5.59 -24.18 1.19
N GLY A 422 -4.29 -23.86 1.17
CA GLY A 422 -3.69 -22.86 0.29
C GLY A 422 -3.55 -23.34 -1.16
N SER A 423 -3.20 -22.41 -2.03
CA SER A 423 -2.95 -22.67 -3.45
C SER A 423 -1.46 -22.94 -3.69
N THR A 424 -1.16 -23.98 -4.47
CA THR A 424 0.19 -24.25 -4.99
C THR A 424 0.49 -23.49 -6.29
N LYS A 425 -0.43 -22.63 -6.75
CA LYS A 425 -0.32 -21.89 -8.02
C LYS A 425 -0.38 -20.37 -7.82
N LEU A 426 -1.06 -19.92 -6.79
CA LEU A 426 -1.33 -18.52 -6.51
C LEU A 426 -0.76 -18.13 -5.14
N ARG A 427 -0.40 -16.88 -4.99
CA ARG A 427 0.01 -16.26 -3.73
C ARG A 427 -0.98 -16.60 -2.61
N ASN A 428 -0.50 -16.85 -1.41
CA ASN A 428 -1.32 -17.09 -0.22
C ASN A 428 -1.08 -15.98 0.81
N VAL A 429 -2.15 -15.48 1.41
CA VAL A 429 -2.20 -14.36 2.36
C VAL A 429 -2.83 -14.85 3.66
N PRO A 430 -2.43 -14.34 4.84
CA PRO A 430 -1.34 -13.40 5.12
C PRO A 430 0.03 -14.09 5.22
N ASP A 431 1.12 -13.29 5.38
CA ASP A 431 2.46 -13.80 5.66
C ASP A 431 2.72 -13.93 7.15
N VAL A 432 2.32 -12.91 7.91
CA VAL A 432 2.49 -12.76 9.35
C VAL A 432 1.24 -12.17 9.98
N SER A 433 1.20 -12.03 11.31
CA SER A 433 0.04 -11.47 12.02
C SER A 433 0.44 -10.79 13.33
N SER A 434 -0.49 -10.05 13.92
CA SER A 434 -0.48 -9.61 15.32
C SER A 434 -1.91 -9.30 15.78
N ASN A 435 -2.10 -8.86 17.05
CA ASN A 435 -3.46 -8.66 17.58
C ASN A 435 -4.30 -7.72 16.72
N ALA A 436 -5.54 -8.14 16.45
CA ALA A 436 -6.53 -7.42 15.64
C ALA A 436 -7.94 -7.50 16.24
N ASN A 437 -8.09 -8.14 17.42
CA ASN A 437 -9.40 -8.37 17.99
C ASN A 437 -10.04 -7.09 18.53
N TYR A 438 -11.35 -7.11 18.79
CA TYR A 438 -12.19 -6.02 19.32
C TYR A 438 -11.82 -5.61 20.76
N ASN A 439 -10.55 -5.48 21.04
CA ASN A 439 -9.99 -5.18 22.35
C ASN A 439 -9.07 -3.95 22.35
N MET A 440 -9.03 -3.22 21.25
CA MET A 440 -8.20 -2.03 21.05
C MET A 440 -8.88 -0.75 21.55
N PHE A 441 -8.07 0.23 21.95
CA PHE A 441 -8.50 1.55 22.42
C PHE A 441 -7.89 2.63 21.54
N ILE A 442 -8.71 3.58 21.07
CA ILE A 442 -8.25 4.75 20.31
C ILE A 442 -8.99 6.01 20.74
N CYS A 443 -8.48 7.16 20.33
CA CYS A 443 -9.18 8.44 20.40
C CYS A 443 -9.47 8.95 18.98
N TYR A 444 -10.75 9.24 18.71
CA TYR A 444 -11.26 9.56 17.39
C TYR A 444 -12.48 10.48 17.50
N LYS A 445 -12.56 11.53 16.69
CA LYS A 445 -13.63 12.55 16.76
C LYS A 445 -13.81 13.12 18.17
N HIS A 446 -12.69 13.48 18.80
CA HIS A 446 -12.61 14.04 20.18
C HIS A 446 -13.21 13.13 21.27
N LYS A 447 -13.25 11.83 21.02
CA LYS A 447 -13.75 10.83 21.97
C LYS A 447 -12.79 9.64 22.00
N CYS A 448 -12.58 9.12 23.20
CA CYS A 448 -11.76 7.92 23.39
C CYS A 448 -12.65 6.76 23.83
N ASN A 449 -12.55 5.63 23.18
CA ASN A 449 -13.27 4.41 23.55
C ASN A 449 -12.53 3.17 23.09
N GLY A 450 -12.85 2.04 23.72
CA GLY A 450 -12.35 0.73 23.34
C GLY A 450 -13.38 -0.09 22.57
N GLY A 451 -12.95 -1.27 22.14
CA GLY A 451 -13.79 -2.20 21.38
C GLY A 451 -13.52 -2.13 19.87
N TRP A 452 -12.50 -1.39 19.47
CA TRP A 452 -12.02 -1.37 18.09
C TRP A 452 -11.27 -2.64 17.76
N GLY A 453 -11.30 -3.04 16.51
CA GLY A 453 -10.55 -4.18 15.98
C GLY A 453 -10.22 -3.97 14.52
N GLY A 454 -9.40 -4.86 13.96
CA GLY A 454 -9.02 -4.82 12.56
C GLY A 454 -7.54 -5.12 12.34
N THR A 455 -7.23 -5.65 11.17
CA THR A 455 -5.85 -5.86 10.73
C THR A 455 -5.09 -4.55 10.51
N SER A 456 -5.81 -3.41 10.45
CA SER A 456 -5.27 -2.05 10.50
C SER A 456 -4.41 -1.77 11.74
N PHE A 457 -4.70 -2.40 12.88
CA PHE A 457 -3.84 -2.29 14.05
C PHE A 457 -2.57 -3.13 13.93
N SER A 458 -2.65 -4.24 13.20
CA SER A 458 -1.54 -5.17 13.05
C SER A 458 -0.42 -4.63 12.17
N ALA A 459 -0.74 -3.98 11.07
CA ALA A 459 0.24 -3.47 10.12
C ALA A 459 1.17 -2.39 10.73
N PRO A 460 0.68 -1.33 11.41
CA PRO A 460 1.52 -0.31 12.03
C PRO A 460 2.34 -0.86 13.22
N MET A 461 1.83 -1.84 13.96
CA MET A 461 2.62 -2.53 14.99
C MET A 461 3.82 -3.27 14.39
N TRP A 462 3.63 -3.96 13.28
CA TRP A 462 4.73 -4.58 12.54
C TRP A 462 5.70 -3.55 11.98
N ALA A 463 5.23 -2.43 11.46
CA ALA A 463 6.10 -1.35 10.96
C ALA A 463 6.96 -0.76 12.08
N GLY A 464 6.39 -0.50 13.26
CA GLY A 464 7.13 -0.10 14.44
C GLY A 464 8.16 -1.14 14.90
N PHE A 465 7.80 -2.44 14.84
CA PHE A 465 8.72 -3.51 15.16
C PHE A 465 9.87 -3.63 14.17
N VAL A 466 9.63 -3.50 12.87
CA VAL A 466 10.67 -3.46 11.83
C VAL A 466 11.58 -2.24 12.00
N ALA A 467 11.05 -1.12 12.50
CA ALA A 467 11.88 0.04 12.85
C ALA A 467 12.86 -0.29 13.99
N MET A 468 12.44 -1.02 15.02
CA MET A 468 13.35 -1.50 16.07
C MET A 468 14.37 -2.51 15.53
N THR A 469 13.97 -3.38 14.61
CA THR A 469 14.91 -4.31 13.93
C THR A 469 15.96 -3.53 13.13
N ASN A 470 15.57 -2.47 12.44
CA ASN A 470 16.48 -1.63 11.68
C ASN A 470 17.33 -0.70 12.57
N GLU A 471 16.88 -0.33 13.77
CA GLU A 471 17.72 0.28 14.80
C GLU A 471 18.85 -0.68 15.21
N GLN A 472 18.55 -1.94 15.48
CA GLN A 472 19.56 -2.95 15.83
C GLN A 472 20.51 -3.17 14.65
N ALA A 473 19.99 -3.28 13.41
CA ALA A 473 20.84 -3.36 12.21
C ALA A 473 21.85 -2.19 12.12
N ALA A 474 21.37 -0.96 12.39
CA ALA A 474 22.23 0.22 12.39
C ALA A 474 23.28 0.20 13.52
N ASN A 475 22.90 -0.26 14.73
CA ASN A 475 23.82 -0.44 15.85
C ASN A 475 24.94 -1.44 15.54
N GLU A 476 24.69 -2.41 14.67
CA GLU A 476 25.61 -3.46 14.25
C GLU A 476 26.28 -3.16 12.89
N GLU A 477 26.09 -1.95 12.36
CA GLU A 477 26.60 -1.55 11.04
C GLU A 477 26.14 -2.49 9.89
N LYS A 478 24.97 -3.11 10.07
CA LYS A 478 24.31 -3.97 9.08
C LYS A 478 23.33 -3.17 8.22
N PRO A 479 23.08 -3.56 6.97
CA PRO A 479 22.03 -2.94 6.16
C PRO A 479 20.64 -3.22 6.74
N VAL A 480 19.66 -2.36 6.42
CA VAL A 480 18.25 -2.57 6.77
C VAL A 480 17.73 -3.91 6.25
N VAL A 481 16.72 -4.46 6.92
CA VAL A 481 16.20 -5.81 6.57
C VAL A 481 15.48 -5.86 5.21
N GLY A 482 14.87 -4.75 4.77
CA GLY A 482 14.14 -4.70 3.51
C GLY A 482 12.98 -5.69 3.42
N PHE A 483 12.64 -6.14 2.21
CA PHE A 483 11.60 -7.15 2.00
C PHE A 483 12.09 -8.53 2.46
N PHE A 484 11.67 -8.93 3.63
CA PHE A 484 12.23 -10.11 4.32
C PHE A 484 11.43 -11.41 4.15
N ASN A 485 10.33 -11.45 3.39
CA ASN A 485 9.56 -12.70 3.21
C ASN A 485 10.42 -13.88 2.74
N PRO A 486 11.30 -13.77 1.70
CA PRO A 486 12.12 -14.91 1.28
C PRO A 486 13.01 -15.43 2.41
N GLN A 487 13.60 -14.54 3.20
CA GLN A 487 14.42 -14.89 4.35
C GLN A 487 13.59 -15.52 5.47
N LEU A 488 12.49 -14.88 5.88
CA LEU A 488 11.66 -15.34 6.99
C LEU A 488 11.08 -16.73 6.72
N TYR A 489 10.51 -16.95 5.54
CA TYR A 489 10.01 -18.28 5.16
C TYR A 489 11.13 -19.32 5.13
N GLY A 490 12.33 -18.96 4.69
CA GLY A 490 13.51 -19.83 4.71
C GLY A 490 13.91 -20.25 6.14
N LEU A 491 13.95 -19.30 7.05
CA LEU A 491 14.28 -19.50 8.46
C LEU A 491 13.22 -20.35 9.18
N MET A 492 11.95 -20.04 8.99
CA MET A 492 10.81 -20.75 9.59
C MET A 492 10.70 -22.22 9.16
N ARG A 493 11.32 -22.63 8.07
CA ARG A 493 11.43 -24.06 7.69
C ARG A 493 12.29 -24.86 8.67
N ASN A 494 13.25 -24.21 9.28
CA ASN A 494 14.22 -24.83 10.17
C ASN A 494 13.85 -24.66 11.64
N ASP A 495 13.28 -23.51 12.00
CA ASP A 495 12.87 -23.19 13.35
C ASP A 495 11.55 -22.43 13.38
N MET A 496 10.50 -23.08 13.87
CA MET A 496 9.17 -22.49 14.01
C MET A 496 9.03 -21.60 15.25
N SER A 497 10.03 -21.55 16.15
CA SER A 497 9.99 -20.74 17.38
C SER A 497 10.38 -19.28 17.16
N ILE A 498 10.81 -18.91 15.94
CA ILE A 498 11.17 -17.54 15.56
C ILE A 498 9.98 -16.58 15.71
N LEU A 499 8.79 -17.06 15.42
CA LEU A 499 7.52 -16.36 15.64
C LEU A 499 6.68 -17.11 16.67
N HIS A 500 5.75 -16.43 17.33
CA HIS A 500 4.68 -17.11 18.05
C HIS A 500 3.73 -17.75 17.04
N ASP A 501 3.34 -19.00 17.28
CA ASP A 501 2.46 -19.80 16.42
C ASP A 501 1.02 -19.82 16.99
N PRO A 502 0.11 -18.90 16.56
CA PRO A 502 -1.25 -18.85 17.07
C PRO A 502 -2.05 -20.04 16.57
N VAL A 503 -2.32 -20.98 17.47
CA VAL A 503 -3.16 -22.15 17.21
C VAL A 503 -4.51 -22.00 17.93
N ARG A 504 -5.56 -22.58 17.42
CA ARG A 504 -6.98 -22.45 17.83
C ARG A 504 -7.70 -21.30 17.13
N HIS A 505 -8.97 -21.52 16.89
CA HIS A 505 -9.89 -20.69 16.13
C HIS A 505 -9.84 -20.86 14.61
N LYS A 506 -10.72 -20.18 13.97
CA LYS A 506 -10.89 -20.15 12.51
C LYS A 506 -11.32 -18.75 12.10
N SER A 507 -11.00 -18.39 10.86
CA SER A 507 -11.57 -17.26 10.19
C SER A 507 -12.23 -17.72 8.90
N GLY A 508 -13.54 -17.50 8.78
CA GLY A 508 -14.33 -18.03 7.68
C GLY A 508 -14.17 -19.54 7.49
N LYS A 509 -13.66 -19.94 6.33
CA LYS A 509 -13.42 -21.37 5.99
C LYS A 509 -12.04 -21.86 6.40
N PHE A 510 -11.10 -20.97 6.75
CA PHE A 510 -9.74 -21.33 7.12
C PHE A 510 -9.62 -21.53 8.63
N ARG A 511 -8.68 -22.39 9.04
CA ARG A 511 -8.39 -22.68 10.45
C ARG A 511 -6.93 -22.42 10.72
N THR A 512 -6.63 -21.92 11.92
CA THR A 512 -5.26 -21.93 12.42
C THR A 512 -4.81 -23.36 12.67
N ILE A 513 -3.60 -23.65 12.26
CA ILE A 513 -2.95 -24.94 12.44
C ILE A 513 -1.50 -24.67 12.87
N LYS A 514 -0.84 -25.68 13.42
CA LYS A 514 0.60 -25.55 13.73
C LYS A 514 1.38 -25.24 12.46
N GLY A 515 2.17 -24.17 12.50
CA GLY A 515 2.92 -23.63 11.38
C GLY A 515 2.08 -22.71 10.50
N PHE A 516 2.45 -22.58 9.23
CA PHE A 516 1.77 -21.66 8.30
C PHE A 516 0.30 -22.03 8.08
N ASP A 517 -0.57 -21.04 8.16
CA ASP A 517 -1.97 -21.11 7.79
C ASP A 517 -2.49 -19.81 7.14
N LEU A 518 -3.75 -19.85 6.64
CA LEU A 518 -4.37 -18.74 5.92
C LEU A 518 -5.19 -17.81 6.83
N VAL A 519 -4.91 -17.78 8.11
CA VAL A 519 -5.49 -16.86 9.11
C VAL A 519 -4.40 -15.99 9.72
N THR A 520 -3.27 -16.58 10.08
CA THR A 520 -2.19 -15.95 10.84
C THR A 520 -0.84 -15.98 10.12
N GLY A 521 -0.79 -16.55 8.90
CA GLY A 521 0.46 -16.69 8.16
C GLY A 521 1.46 -17.61 8.86
N LEU A 522 2.69 -17.17 8.98
CA LEU A 522 3.77 -17.85 9.72
C LEU A 522 3.66 -17.67 11.23
N GLY A 523 2.89 -16.66 11.71
CA GLY A 523 2.70 -16.36 13.11
C GLY A 523 2.85 -14.88 13.47
N SER A 524 3.00 -14.58 14.77
CA SER A 524 3.09 -13.22 15.29
C SER A 524 4.46 -12.90 15.89
N LEU A 525 4.67 -11.63 16.22
CA LEU A 525 5.92 -11.06 16.71
C LEU A 525 6.46 -11.78 17.97
N ASN A 526 7.74 -12.14 17.96
CA ASN A 526 8.44 -12.82 19.06
C ASN A 526 9.75 -12.11 19.44
N GLY A 527 9.66 -10.85 19.81
CA GLY A 527 10.69 -10.07 20.49
C GLY A 527 12.07 -10.12 19.82
N LEU A 528 13.09 -10.23 20.68
CA LEU A 528 14.49 -10.29 20.26
C LEU A 528 14.80 -11.52 19.39
N THR A 529 14.13 -12.65 19.61
CA THR A 529 14.32 -13.87 18.80
C THR A 529 14.13 -13.58 17.30
N LEU A 530 13.08 -12.84 16.94
CA LEU A 530 12.83 -12.47 15.55
C LEU A 530 13.86 -11.45 15.03
N ILE A 531 14.25 -10.47 15.87
CA ILE A 531 15.24 -9.44 15.51
C ILE A 531 16.58 -10.10 15.20
N ASP A 532 17.11 -10.87 16.16
CA ASP A 532 18.42 -11.55 16.04
C ASP A 532 18.43 -12.47 14.82
N THR A 533 17.36 -13.27 14.65
CA THR A 533 17.27 -14.20 13.52
C THR A 533 17.23 -13.47 12.16
N LEU A 534 16.50 -12.36 12.05
CA LEU A 534 16.48 -11.56 10.80
C LEU A 534 17.83 -10.89 10.52
N LEU A 535 18.62 -10.58 11.55
CA LEU A 535 19.95 -9.99 11.41
C LEU A 535 21.06 -11.01 11.22
N GLY A 536 20.75 -12.30 11.42
CA GLY A 536 21.68 -13.42 11.23
C GLY A 536 22.61 -13.66 12.42
N ASP A 537 22.12 -13.36 13.64
CA ASP A 537 22.82 -13.54 14.92
C ASP A 537 22.39 -14.82 15.61
#